data_5ccc4066585509a6f2e5818ab6b07ca6
#
_entry.id   5ccc4066585509a6f2e5818ab6b07ca6
#
_cell.length_a   1.000
_cell.length_b   1.000
_cell.length_c   1.000
_cell.angle_alpha   90.00
_cell.angle_beta   90.00
_cell.angle_gamma   90.00
#
_symmetry.space_group_name_H-M   'P 1'
#
loop_
_entity.id
_entity.type
_entity.pdbx_description
1 polymer ?
#
loop_
_entity_poly.entity_id
_entity_poly.type
_entity_poly.pdbx_seq_one_letter_code
_entity_poly.pdbx_strand_id
1 'polypeptide(L)'
;MRWQIAAVYKFRPLKNIEELQSQLKTLADELEICGSILVAPEGVNGTFAGLGDSLSKFLDEFNQIFDLTDEDIKYSHCDYKPFLRMKVKLKREIITMRTDEADPLEKTGHYVDARDWNALISDPDVLLLDTRNDYEVRVGKFKNAIDPDLPSFEVFKEYVDDKLDPEKHPRVAMYCTGGIRCEKASSYMLSKGFKDVYQLHGGILKYLEVVPKEESLWEGDCFVFDKRVAVDHDLNESQGWHMCYGCRMPINDEDLERPEYEESVSCHFCAENLTPKRVQALRHRRELMKQRGVA
;
A
#
# COMPACT_ATOMS: atom_id res chain seq x y z
N MET A 1 -10.82 0.50 23.84
CA MET A 1 -9.68 -0.34 23.40
C MET A 1 -9.30 0.13 22.01
N ARG A 2 -8.01 0.33 21.78
CA ARG A 2 -7.49 0.82 20.49
C ARG A 2 -7.16 -0.36 19.59
N TRP A 3 -7.53 -0.30 18.31
CA TRP A 3 -7.13 -1.29 17.33
C TRP A 3 -5.67 -1.11 16.97
N GLN A 4 -4.91 -2.19 17.00
CA GLN A 4 -3.57 -2.24 16.45
C GLN A 4 -3.63 -2.79 15.03
N ILE A 5 -2.87 -2.19 14.12
CA ILE A 5 -2.81 -2.55 12.70
C ILE A 5 -1.37 -2.94 12.38
N ALA A 6 -1.19 -4.07 11.69
CA ALA A 6 0.08 -4.51 11.15
C ALA A 6 -0.01 -4.59 9.63
N ALA A 7 0.92 -3.95 8.93
CA ALA A 7 1.16 -4.12 7.51
C ALA A 7 2.44 -4.92 7.32
N VAL A 8 2.37 -6.03 6.59
CA VAL A 8 3.47 -6.99 6.42
C VAL A 8 3.59 -7.42 4.97
N TYR A 9 4.80 -7.70 4.52
CA TYR A 9 5.03 -8.50 3.33
C TYR A 9 6.32 -9.32 3.48
N LYS A 10 6.36 -10.46 2.81
CA LYS A 10 7.58 -11.28 2.70
C LYS A 10 7.59 -12.00 1.37
N PHE A 11 8.65 -11.81 0.59
CA PHE A 11 8.96 -12.66 -0.55
C PHE A 11 9.64 -13.94 -0.01
N ARG A 12 9.00 -15.07 -0.27
CA ARG A 12 9.47 -16.40 0.13
C ARG A 12 8.72 -17.44 -0.70
N PRO A 13 9.40 -18.42 -1.29
CA PRO A 13 8.73 -19.51 -1.99
C PRO A 13 7.79 -20.29 -1.08
N LEU A 14 6.52 -20.34 -1.41
CA LEU A 14 5.49 -21.03 -0.64
C LEU A 14 4.97 -22.24 -1.41
N LYS A 15 4.66 -23.29 -0.65
CA LYS A 15 3.99 -24.51 -1.14
C LYS A 15 2.63 -24.64 -0.43
N ASN A 16 1.72 -25.43 -1.01
CA ASN A 16 0.40 -25.73 -0.42
C ASN A 16 -0.38 -24.48 -0.01
N ILE A 17 -0.40 -23.46 -0.87
CA ILE A 17 -0.97 -22.13 -0.56
C ILE A 17 -2.48 -22.20 -0.26
N GLU A 18 -3.23 -23.21 -0.75
CA GLU A 18 -4.64 -23.44 -0.44
C GLU A 18 -4.83 -23.88 1.02
N GLU A 19 -3.98 -24.77 1.50
CA GLU A 19 -3.98 -25.20 2.91
C GLU A 19 -3.62 -24.03 3.82
N LEU A 20 -2.59 -23.29 3.46
CA LEU A 20 -2.15 -22.10 4.17
C LEU A 20 -3.24 -21.02 4.23
N GLN A 21 -3.99 -20.79 3.14
CA GLN A 21 -5.14 -19.90 3.13
C GLN A 21 -6.18 -20.31 4.19
N SER A 22 -6.47 -21.60 4.24
CA SER A 22 -7.47 -22.15 5.17
C SER A 22 -7.04 -22.02 6.63
N GLN A 23 -5.77 -22.31 6.92
CA GLN A 23 -5.15 -22.15 8.25
C GLN A 23 -5.19 -20.69 8.71
N LEU A 24 -4.73 -19.76 7.87
CA LEU A 24 -4.72 -18.32 8.17
C LEU A 24 -6.13 -17.77 8.40
N LYS A 25 -7.12 -18.27 7.64
CA LYS A 25 -8.50 -17.83 7.82
C LYS A 25 -9.09 -18.33 9.14
N THR A 26 -8.88 -19.60 9.49
CA THR A 26 -9.32 -20.17 10.77
C THR A 26 -8.70 -19.43 11.95
N LEU A 27 -7.39 -19.26 11.94
CA LEU A 27 -6.66 -18.52 12.98
C LEU A 27 -7.16 -17.08 13.13
N ALA A 28 -7.40 -16.40 12.01
CA ALA A 28 -7.89 -15.03 12.05
C ALA A 28 -9.33 -14.93 12.58
N ASP A 29 -10.18 -15.91 12.27
CA ASP A 29 -11.57 -15.97 12.79
C ASP A 29 -11.55 -16.26 14.31
N GLU A 30 -10.70 -17.18 14.80
CA GLU A 30 -10.54 -17.52 16.21
C GLU A 30 -10.01 -16.33 17.06
N LEU A 31 -9.08 -15.54 16.51
CA LEU A 31 -8.49 -14.40 17.18
C LEU A 31 -9.18 -13.08 16.86
N GLU A 32 -10.33 -13.10 16.18
CA GLU A 32 -11.12 -11.92 15.79
C GLU A 32 -10.32 -10.87 14.98
N ILE A 33 -9.36 -11.33 14.17
CA ILE A 33 -8.55 -10.47 13.30
C ILE A 33 -9.36 -10.05 12.07
N CYS A 34 -9.25 -8.79 11.68
CA CYS A 34 -9.82 -8.27 10.46
C CYS A 34 -8.75 -7.69 9.53
N GLY A 35 -8.97 -7.73 8.21
CA GLY A 35 -7.97 -7.23 7.27
C GLY A 35 -7.99 -7.92 5.92
N SER A 36 -6.86 -7.86 5.23
CA SER A 36 -6.67 -8.55 3.95
C SER A 36 -5.26 -9.13 3.87
N ILE A 37 -5.17 -10.42 3.55
CA ILE A 37 -3.93 -11.14 3.29
C ILE A 37 -4.00 -11.68 1.86
N LEU A 38 -2.95 -11.46 1.09
CA LEU A 38 -2.70 -12.05 -0.21
C LEU A 38 -1.62 -13.11 -0.03
N VAL A 39 -1.91 -14.32 -0.48
CA VAL A 39 -0.96 -15.46 -0.48
C VAL A 39 -0.72 -15.87 -1.93
N ALA A 40 0.53 -15.99 -2.31
CA ALA A 40 0.94 -16.42 -3.64
C ALA A 40 2.15 -17.38 -3.54
N PRO A 41 2.51 -18.11 -4.61
CA PRO A 41 3.71 -18.95 -4.60
C PRO A 41 5.00 -18.20 -4.26
N GLU A 42 5.06 -16.90 -4.51
CA GLU A 42 6.21 -16.02 -4.25
C GLU A 42 6.24 -15.43 -2.83
N GLY A 43 5.18 -15.59 -2.00
CA GLY A 43 5.15 -15.03 -0.66
C GLY A 43 3.79 -14.62 -0.12
N VAL A 44 3.82 -13.65 0.80
CA VAL A 44 2.66 -13.09 1.48
C VAL A 44 2.70 -11.57 1.51
N ASN A 45 1.54 -10.94 1.42
CA ASN A 45 1.35 -9.50 1.59
C ASN A 45 0.01 -9.25 2.30
N GLY A 46 0.00 -8.47 3.35
CA GLY A 46 -1.23 -8.22 4.09
C GLY A 46 -1.19 -6.97 4.95
N THR A 47 -2.42 -6.47 5.22
CA THR A 47 -2.66 -5.50 6.29
C THR A 47 -3.84 -6.02 7.10
N PHE A 48 -3.65 -6.16 8.40
CA PHE A 48 -4.65 -6.72 9.29
C PHE A 48 -4.58 -6.09 10.67
N ALA A 49 -5.64 -6.23 11.43
CA ALA A 49 -5.81 -5.55 12.71
C ALA A 49 -6.50 -6.43 13.75
N GLY A 50 -6.13 -6.24 15.01
CA GLY A 50 -6.71 -6.89 16.17
C GLY A 50 -6.81 -5.97 17.37
N LEU A 51 -7.58 -6.38 18.37
CA LEU A 51 -7.72 -5.71 19.66
C LEU A 51 -6.88 -6.40 20.74
N GLY A 52 -6.32 -5.63 21.66
CA GLY A 52 -5.54 -6.16 22.79
C GLY A 52 -4.42 -7.09 22.30
N ASP A 53 -4.34 -8.31 22.86
CA ASP A 53 -3.31 -9.30 22.55
C ASP A 53 -3.62 -10.16 21.30
N SER A 54 -4.79 -9.95 20.65
CA SER A 54 -5.19 -10.77 19.51
C SER A 54 -4.20 -10.63 18.35
N LEU A 55 -3.75 -9.40 18.06
CA LEU A 55 -2.81 -9.14 16.98
C LEU A 55 -1.44 -9.79 17.26
N SER A 56 -0.89 -9.68 18.47
CA SER A 56 0.38 -10.30 18.81
C SER A 56 0.31 -11.82 18.69
N LYS A 57 -0.72 -12.45 19.23
CA LYS A 57 -0.93 -13.90 19.09
C LYS A 57 -1.06 -14.34 17.63
N PHE A 58 -1.75 -13.54 16.82
CA PHE A 58 -1.84 -13.82 15.39
C PHE A 58 -0.49 -13.69 14.69
N LEU A 59 0.29 -12.65 15.03
CA LEU A 59 1.62 -12.44 14.46
C LEU A 59 2.62 -13.52 14.89
N ASP A 60 2.53 -14.04 16.12
CA ASP A 60 3.38 -15.13 16.59
C ASP A 60 3.20 -16.39 15.73
N GLU A 61 1.96 -16.79 15.46
CA GLU A 61 1.65 -17.93 14.58
C GLU A 61 1.98 -17.62 13.10
N PHE A 62 1.68 -16.40 12.65
CA PHE A 62 2.01 -15.94 11.32
C PHE A 62 3.52 -15.95 11.08
N ASN A 63 4.30 -15.56 12.08
CA ASN A 63 5.76 -15.56 12.02
C ASN A 63 6.36 -16.96 11.93
N GLN A 64 5.79 -17.97 12.60
CA GLN A 64 6.23 -19.37 12.46
C GLN A 64 6.14 -19.85 11.00
N ILE A 65 5.20 -19.30 10.23
CA ILE A 65 5.00 -19.69 8.83
C ILE A 65 5.89 -18.88 7.88
N PHE A 66 6.00 -17.56 8.11
CA PHE A 66 6.60 -16.63 7.14
C PHE A 66 8.00 -16.17 7.50
N ASP A 67 8.48 -16.42 8.74
CA ASP A 67 9.82 -16.06 9.20
C ASP A 67 10.07 -14.55 9.06
N LEU A 68 9.16 -13.77 9.65
CA LEU A 68 9.23 -12.30 9.65
C LEU A 68 10.25 -11.80 10.66
N THR A 69 10.88 -10.70 10.35
CA THR A 69 11.64 -9.88 11.30
C THR A 69 10.81 -8.66 11.74
N ASP A 70 11.25 -7.96 12.78
CA ASP A 70 10.59 -6.73 13.21
C ASP A 70 10.55 -5.66 12.09
N GLU A 71 11.51 -5.68 11.18
CA GLU A 71 11.59 -4.78 10.04
C GLU A 71 10.55 -5.09 8.95
N ASP A 72 10.06 -6.32 8.88
CA ASP A 72 9.02 -6.72 7.94
C ASP A 72 7.62 -6.20 8.36
N ILE A 73 7.46 -5.77 9.63
CA ILE A 73 6.18 -5.38 10.21
C ILE A 73 6.12 -3.87 10.44
N LYS A 74 5.09 -3.21 9.91
CA LYS A 74 4.82 -1.79 10.13
C LYS A 74 3.56 -1.66 10.97
N TYR A 75 3.67 -1.03 12.14
CA TYR A 75 2.57 -0.85 13.07
C TYR A 75 1.91 0.50 12.95
N SER A 76 0.61 0.53 13.14
CA SER A 76 -0.18 1.74 13.32
C SER A 76 -1.43 1.45 14.16
N HIS A 77 -2.21 2.49 14.48
CA HIS A 77 -3.35 2.37 15.38
C HIS A 77 -4.56 3.16 14.89
N CYS A 78 -5.75 2.78 15.32
CA CYS A 78 -6.97 3.59 15.21
C CYS A 78 -7.96 3.24 16.33
N ASP A 79 -8.95 4.11 16.56
CA ASP A 79 -9.92 3.97 17.66
C ASP A 79 -11.19 3.19 17.27
N TYR A 80 -11.30 2.80 16.00
CA TYR A 80 -12.42 2.01 15.47
C TYR A 80 -11.92 0.83 14.63
N LYS A 81 -12.82 -0.10 14.30
CA LYS A 81 -12.51 -1.29 13.48
C LYS A 81 -12.13 -0.89 12.05
N PRO A 82 -10.83 -1.02 11.64
CA PRO A 82 -10.34 -0.48 10.37
C PRO A 82 -10.78 -1.28 9.13
N PHE A 83 -11.19 -2.53 9.33
CA PHE A 83 -11.65 -3.41 8.27
C PHE A 83 -12.98 -4.07 8.64
N LEU A 84 -13.86 -4.32 7.66
CA LEU A 84 -15.16 -4.95 7.90
C LEU A 84 -15.04 -6.41 8.33
N ARG A 85 -14.07 -7.15 7.75
CA ARG A 85 -13.85 -8.59 7.97
C ARG A 85 -12.45 -8.98 7.52
N MET A 86 -12.03 -10.21 7.88
CA MET A 86 -10.83 -10.83 7.31
C MET A 86 -11.08 -11.34 5.90
N LYS A 87 -10.09 -11.18 5.03
CA LYS A 87 -10.04 -11.74 3.67
C LYS A 87 -8.66 -12.34 3.45
N VAL A 88 -8.56 -13.64 3.30
CA VAL A 88 -7.35 -14.33 2.83
C VAL A 88 -7.58 -14.75 1.39
N LYS A 89 -6.77 -14.23 0.47
CA LYS A 89 -6.95 -14.42 -0.98
C LYS A 89 -5.73 -15.07 -1.59
N LEU A 90 -5.97 -16.12 -2.38
CA LEU A 90 -4.94 -16.67 -3.26
C LEU A 90 -4.75 -15.78 -4.48
N LYS A 91 -3.50 -15.54 -4.83
CA LYS A 91 -3.08 -14.73 -5.97
C LYS A 91 -1.95 -15.44 -6.73
N ARG A 92 -1.68 -15.00 -7.96
CA ARG A 92 -0.49 -15.43 -8.69
C ARG A 92 0.76 -14.72 -8.18
N GLU A 93 0.60 -13.47 -7.76
CA GLU A 93 1.63 -12.56 -7.26
C GLU A 93 1.10 -11.83 -6.02
N ILE A 94 1.96 -11.58 -5.04
CA ILE A 94 1.61 -10.78 -3.84
C ILE A 94 1.56 -9.29 -4.13
N ILE A 95 2.23 -8.88 -5.21
CA ILE A 95 2.10 -7.56 -5.84
C ILE A 95 2.21 -7.76 -7.36
N THR A 96 1.18 -7.35 -8.10
CA THR A 96 1.04 -7.69 -9.52
C THR A 96 1.93 -6.80 -10.38
N MET A 97 2.83 -7.43 -11.15
CA MET A 97 3.65 -6.78 -12.18
C MET A 97 3.59 -7.53 -13.52
N ARG A 98 3.22 -8.81 -13.51
CA ARG A 98 3.07 -9.68 -14.69
C ARG A 98 4.30 -9.76 -15.56
N THR A 99 5.44 -10.06 -14.95
CA THR A 99 6.70 -10.32 -15.64
C THR A 99 7.54 -11.31 -14.84
N ASP A 100 8.25 -12.16 -15.57
CA ASP A 100 9.22 -13.09 -14.99
C ASP A 100 10.62 -12.44 -14.83
N GLU A 101 10.78 -11.19 -15.31
CA GLU A 101 12.04 -10.45 -15.23
C GLU A 101 12.25 -9.74 -13.88
N ALA A 102 11.26 -9.80 -12.99
CA ALA A 102 11.28 -9.17 -11.65
C ALA A 102 11.19 -10.22 -10.55
N ASP A 103 12.30 -10.83 -10.19
CA ASP A 103 12.42 -11.75 -9.06
C ASP A 103 13.21 -11.12 -7.93
N PRO A 104 12.54 -10.60 -6.86
CA PRO A 104 13.22 -10.01 -5.72
C PRO A 104 14.07 -11.01 -4.92
N LEU A 105 13.82 -12.32 -5.04
CA LEU A 105 14.61 -13.34 -4.36
C LEU A 105 15.97 -13.58 -5.07
N GLU A 106 16.04 -13.27 -6.35
CA GLU A 106 17.29 -13.36 -7.10
C GLU A 106 18.13 -12.09 -6.92
N LYS A 107 17.50 -10.91 -7.13
CA LYS A 107 18.15 -9.62 -6.96
C LYS A 107 17.14 -8.52 -6.68
N THR A 108 17.53 -7.55 -5.86
CA THR A 108 16.75 -6.34 -5.60
C THR A 108 17.70 -5.13 -5.48
N GLY A 109 17.15 -3.92 -5.49
CA GLY A 109 17.91 -2.68 -5.32
C GLY A 109 18.50 -2.54 -3.91
N HIS A 110 19.45 -1.62 -3.77
CA HIS A 110 20.05 -1.32 -2.49
C HIS A 110 19.03 -0.70 -1.52
N TYR A 111 18.89 -1.29 -0.35
CA TYR A 111 18.06 -0.69 0.70
C TYR A 111 18.75 0.54 1.28
N VAL A 112 17.98 1.60 1.47
CA VAL A 112 18.43 2.83 2.13
C VAL A 112 17.53 3.10 3.31
N ASP A 113 18.12 3.24 4.48
CA ASP A 113 17.39 3.52 5.70
C ASP A 113 16.74 4.90 5.66
N ALA A 114 15.61 5.04 6.37
CA ALA A 114 14.86 6.29 6.43
C ALA A 114 15.70 7.50 6.84
N ARG A 115 16.69 7.31 7.73
CA ARG A 115 17.58 8.38 8.20
C ARG A 115 18.56 8.88 7.13
N ASP A 116 18.96 8.01 6.21
CA ASP A 116 19.90 8.33 5.13
C ASP A 116 19.16 8.74 3.84
N TRP A 117 17.84 8.54 3.82
CA TRP A 117 17.03 8.76 2.63
C TRP A 117 17.06 10.20 2.13
N ASN A 118 16.93 11.18 3.03
CA ASN A 118 16.96 12.61 2.67
C ASN A 118 18.25 13.01 1.97
N ALA A 119 19.39 12.49 2.43
CA ALA A 119 20.69 12.80 1.81
C ALA A 119 20.75 12.24 0.38
N LEU A 120 20.26 11.01 0.15
CA LEU A 120 20.23 10.39 -1.17
C LEU A 120 19.33 11.15 -2.14
N ILE A 121 18.08 11.46 -1.74
CA ILE A 121 17.09 12.08 -2.64
C ILE A 121 17.30 13.58 -2.85
N SER A 122 18.19 14.22 -2.08
CA SER A 122 18.61 15.60 -2.28
C SER A 122 19.76 15.72 -3.27
N ASP A 123 20.38 14.63 -3.68
CA ASP A 123 21.42 14.62 -4.70
C ASP A 123 20.77 14.83 -6.08
N PRO A 124 21.16 15.90 -6.83
CA PRO A 124 20.56 16.21 -8.13
C PRO A 124 20.83 15.15 -9.21
N ASP A 125 21.82 14.29 -9.01
CA ASP A 125 22.17 13.20 -9.93
C ASP A 125 21.35 11.93 -9.66
N VAL A 126 20.44 11.95 -8.67
CA VAL A 126 19.55 10.85 -8.33
C VAL A 126 18.13 11.12 -8.84
N LEU A 127 17.64 10.28 -9.72
CA LEU A 127 16.24 10.29 -10.13
C LEU A 127 15.38 9.69 -9.02
N LEU A 128 14.51 10.49 -8.41
CA LEU A 128 13.55 10.00 -7.41
C LEU A 128 12.24 9.63 -8.07
N LEU A 129 11.82 8.36 -7.92
CA LEU A 129 10.66 7.78 -8.60
C LEU A 129 9.64 7.25 -7.59
N ASP A 130 8.38 7.72 -7.70
CA ASP A 130 7.26 7.14 -6.95
C ASP A 130 6.72 5.91 -7.70
N THR A 131 6.72 4.74 -7.05
CA THR A 131 6.21 3.50 -7.67
C THR A 131 4.76 3.21 -7.32
N ARG A 132 4.07 4.17 -6.69
CA ARG A 132 2.67 4.04 -6.29
C ARG A 132 1.73 4.35 -7.46
N ASN A 133 0.47 4.04 -7.25
CA ASN A 133 -0.56 4.44 -8.19
C ASN A 133 -0.85 5.96 -8.09
N ASP A 134 -1.30 6.55 -9.16
CA ASP A 134 -1.62 7.98 -9.30
C ASP A 134 -2.49 8.53 -8.16
N TYR A 135 -3.51 7.77 -7.73
CA TYR A 135 -4.39 8.18 -6.64
C TYR A 135 -3.71 8.23 -5.27
N GLU A 136 -2.66 7.44 -5.04
CA GLU A 136 -1.86 7.50 -3.81
C GLU A 136 -0.93 8.71 -3.83
N VAL A 137 -0.36 9.03 -5.00
CA VAL A 137 0.54 10.18 -5.19
C VAL A 137 -0.19 11.50 -4.95
N ARG A 138 -1.47 11.59 -5.33
CA ARG A 138 -2.30 12.78 -5.06
C ARG A 138 -2.50 13.09 -3.58
N VAL A 139 -2.43 12.10 -2.72
CA VAL A 139 -2.57 12.28 -1.26
C VAL A 139 -1.30 12.87 -0.65
N GLY A 140 -0.15 12.53 -1.21
CA GLY A 140 1.14 13.09 -0.81
C GLY A 140 2.28 12.37 -1.49
N LYS A 141 3.45 13.03 -1.57
CA LYS A 141 4.67 12.50 -2.20
C LYS A 141 5.92 13.14 -1.62
N PHE A 142 7.07 12.56 -1.87
CA PHE A 142 8.34 13.25 -1.59
C PHE A 142 8.53 14.44 -2.51
N LYS A 143 9.11 15.49 -1.95
CA LYS A 143 9.52 16.67 -2.71
C LYS A 143 10.41 16.26 -3.89
N ASN A 144 10.14 16.82 -5.07
CA ASN A 144 10.84 16.53 -6.33
C ASN A 144 10.67 15.09 -6.86
N ALA A 145 9.85 14.24 -6.27
CA ALA A 145 9.59 12.91 -6.81
C ALA A 145 8.84 13.00 -8.15
N ILE A 146 9.31 12.20 -9.11
CA ILE A 146 8.60 11.99 -10.37
C ILE A 146 7.41 11.09 -10.09
N ASP A 147 6.24 11.55 -10.51
CA ASP A 147 5.01 10.76 -10.59
C ASP A 147 4.92 10.17 -12.01
N PRO A 148 5.01 8.84 -12.15
CA PRO A 148 4.86 8.19 -13.45
C PRO A 148 3.42 8.12 -13.95
N ASP A 149 2.45 8.64 -13.20
CA ASP A 149 1.01 8.62 -13.50
C ASP A 149 0.47 7.20 -13.73
N LEU A 150 0.79 6.30 -12.81
CA LEU A 150 0.43 4.88 -12.93
C LEU A 150 -1.02 4.63 -12.46
N PRO A 151 -1.94 4.21 -13.33
CA PRO A 151 -3.27 3.77 -12.90
C PRO A 151 -3.22 2.50 -12.06
N SER A 152 -2.15 1.73 -12.19
CA SER A 152 -1.83 0.56 -11.36
C SER A 152 -0.34 0.23 -11.46
N PHE A 153 0.22 -0.40 -10.42
CA PHE A 153 1.62 -0.84 -10.43
C PHE A 153 1.95 -1.84 -11.56
N GLU A 154 0.96 -2.53 -12.08
CA GLU A 154 1.11 -3.48 -13.19
C GLU A 154 1.74 -2.86 -14.44
N VAL A 155 1.47 -1.57 -14.71
CA VAL A 155 2.00 -0.85 -15.87
C VAL A 155 3.33 -0.13 -15.61
N PHE A 156 3.94 -0.32 -14.45
CA PHE A 156 5.24 0.26 -14.13
C PHE A 156 6.35 -0.16 -15.09
N LYS A 157 6.33 -1.40 -15.56
CA LYS A 157 7.32 -1.93 -16.52
C LYS A 157 7.27 -1.19 -17.86
N GLU A 158 6.06 -0.87 -18.37
CA GLU A 158 5.91 -0.10 -19.60
C GLU A 158 6.48 1.32 -19.42
N TYR A 159 6.28 1.94 -18.23
CA TYR A 159 6.90 3.22 -17.95
C TYR A 159 8.43 3.15 -17.95
N VAL A 160 9.02 2.13 -17.34
CA VAL A 160 10.48 1.94 -17.33
C VAL A 160 11.00 1.75 -18.76
N ASP A 161 10.37 0.87 -19.54
CA ASP A 161 10.82 0.54 -20.90
C ASP A 161 10.68 1.73 -21.87
N ASP A 162 9.64 2.58 -21.70
CA ASP A 162 9.34 3.67 -22.62
C ASP A 162 10.00 5.01 -22.23
N LYS A 163 10.24 5.25 -20.92
CA LYS A 163 10.60 6.57 -20.40
C LYS A 163 11.97 6.64 -19.75
N LEU A 164 12.53 5.51 -19.31
CA LEU A 164 13.78 5.51 -18.58
C LEU A 164 14.90 4.87 -19.43
N ASP A 165 16.10 5.41 -19.28
CA ASP A 165 17.29 4.98 -20.00
C ASP A 165 18.43 4.81 -18.99
N PRO A 166 19.02 3.62 -18.84
CA PRO A 166 20.09 3.36 -17.87
C PRO A 166 21.32 4.25 -18.04
N GLU A 167 21.58 4.73 -19.27
CA GLU A 167 22.72 5.62 -19.54
C GLU A 167 22.44 7.06 -19.11
N LYS A 168 21.18 7.51 -19.23
CA LYS A 168 20.75 8.87 -18.84
C LYS A 168 20.36 8.97 -17.37
N HIS A 169 19.89 7.86 -16.79
CA HIS A 169 19.44 7.77 -15.41
C HIS A 169 20.25 6.74 -14.64
N PRO A 170 21.56 6.95 -14.45
CA PRO A 170 22.46 5.94 -13.87
C PRO A 170 22.13 5.62 -12.40
N ARG A 171 21.53 6.58 -11.68
CA ARG A 171 21.18 6.47 -10.26
C ARG A 171 19.69 6.73 -10.06
N VAL A 172 18.96 5.72 -9.60
CA VAL A 172 17.51 5.82 -9.38
C VAL A 172 17.19 5.42 -7.95
N ALA A 173 16.50 6.29 -7.23
CA ALA A 173 15.92 6.02 -5.93
C ALA A 173 14.41 5.88 -6.07
N MET A 174 13.82 4.86 -5.42
CA MET A 174 12.38 4.62 -5.51
C MET A 174 11.77 4.30 -4.16
N TYR A 175 10.48 4.58 -4.05
CA TYR A 175 9.72 4.33 -2.83
C TYR A 175 8.28 3.93 -3.12
N CYS A 176 7.65 3.27 -2.16
CA CYS A 176 6.21 3.08 -2.09
C CYS A 176 5.73 3.12 -0.64
N THR A 177 4.45 2.88 -0.38
CA THR A 177 3.86 2.98 0.96
C THR A 177 4.57 2.12 2.00
N GLY A 178 4.81 0.83 1.71
CA GLY A 178 5.40 -0.12 2.69
C GLY A 178 6.65 -0.86 2.19
N GLY A 179 7.15 -0.59 0.96
CA GLY A 179 8.35 -1.20 0.38
C GLY A 179 8.10 -2.27 -0.69
N ILE A 180 7.01 -3.01 -0.63
CA ILE A 180 6.76 -4.21 -1.46
C ILE A 180 6.86 -3.97 -2.98
N ARG A 181 6.34 -2.84 -3.50
CA ARG A 181 6.42 -2.54 -4.94
C ARG A 181 7.85 -2.30 -5.38
N CYS A 182 8.64 -1.67 -4.51
CA CYS A 182 10.04 -1.38 -4.79
C CYS A 182 10.89 -2.64 -4.93
N GLU A 183 10.53 -3.73 -4.25
CA GLU A 183 11.22 -5.02 -4.43
C GLU A 183 11.18 -5.48 -5.89
N LYS A 184 9.99 -5.56 -6.48
CA LYS A 184 9.83 -5.94 -7.88
C LYS A 184 10.28 -4.85 -8.85
N ALA A 185 10.01 -3.58 -8.56
CA ALA A 185 10.42 -2.46 -9.40
C ALA A 185 11.95 -2.39 -9.55
N SER A 186 12.68 -2.50 -8.44
CA SER A 186 14.14 -2.48 -8.47
C SER A 186 14.73 -3.73 -9.15
N SER A 187 14.17 -4.89 -8.87
CA SER A 187 14.56 -6.14 -9.54
C SER A 187 14.40 -6.02 -11.07
N TYR A 188 13.25 -5.49 -11.52
CA TYR A 188 12.99 -5.24 -12.94
C TYR A 188 13.98 -4.24 -13.54
N MET A 189 14.21 -3.10 -12.91
CA MET A 189 15.17 -2.11 -13.41
C MET A 189 16.59 -2.67 -13.50
N LEU A 190 17.03 -3.46 -12.53
CA LEU A 190 18.32 -4.17 -12.59
C LEU A 190 18.37 -5.17 -13.76
N SER A 191 17.24 -5.80 -14.13
CA SER A 191 17.20 -6.69 -15.32
C SER A 191 17.32 -5.89 -16.64
N LYS A 192 16.88 -4.62 -16.65
CA LYS A 192 16.99 -3.71 -17.80
C LYS A 192 18.33 -2.97 -17.89
N GLY A 193 19.29 -3.28 -17.01
CA GLY A 193 20.65 -2.76 -17.09
C GLY A 193 20.91 -1.50 -16.27
N PHE A 194 19.95 -1.04 -15.47
CA PHE A 194 20.21 -0.02 -14.45
C PHE A 194 21.19 -0.58 -13.41
N LYS A 195 22.12 0.24 -12.93
CA LYS A 195 23.22 -0.22 -12.05
C LYS A 195 23.01 0.20 -10.61
N ASP A 196 22.73 1.49 -10.40
CA ASP A 196 22.59 2.09 -9.07
C ASP A 196 21.12 2.33 -8.77
N VAL A 197 20.44 1.27 -8.32
CA VAL A 197 19.02 1.26 -8.00
C VAL A 197 18.87 1.17 -6.49
N TYR A 198 18.24 2.19 -5.90
CA TYR A 198 18.02 2.33 -4.47
C TYR A 198 16.54 2.26 -4.14
N GLN A 199 16.21 1.72 -2.97
CA GLN A 199 14.84 1.67 -2.48
C GLN A 199 14.76 2.04 -1.00
N LEU A 200 13.71 2.79 -0.64
CA LEU A 200 13.44 3.19 0.74
C LEU A 200 13.04 1.97 1.57
N HIS A 201 13.91 1.59 2.52
CA HIS A 201 13.65 0.46 3.40
C HIS A 201 12.42 0.70 4.28
N GLY A 202 11.46 -0.22 4.25
CA GLY A 202 10.19 -0.08 4.98
C GLY A 202 9.20 0.93 4.39
N GLY A 203 9.57 1.62 3.30
CA GLY A 203 8.73 2.55 2.57
C GLY A 203 8.39 3.83 3.35
N ILE A 204 7.38 4.56 2.84
CA ILE A 204 6.93 5.84 3.41
C ILE A 204 6.53 5.68 4.89
N LEU A 205 5.83 4.61 5.25
CA LEU A 205 5.37 4.42 6.64
C LEU A 205 6.56 4.35 7.61
N LYS A 206 7.67 3.68 7.23
CA LYS A 206 8.87 3.65 8.06
C LYS A 206 9.60 4.99 8.09
N TYR A 207 9.60 5.71 6.98
CA TYR A 207 10.16 7.05 6.92
C TYR A 207 9.44 8.01 7.87
N LEU A 208 8.10 8.04 7.85
CA LEU A 208 7.28 8.89 8.73
C LEU A 208 7.41 8.51 10.22
N GLU A 209 7.68 7.23 10.53
CA GLU A 209 7.94 6.77 11.89
C GLU A 209 9.29 7.26 12.44
N VAL A 210 10.31 7.37 11.58
CA VAL A 210 11.71 7.54 11.99
C VAL A 210 12.21 8.97 11.83
N VAL A 211 11.78 9.67 10.76
CA VAL A 211 12.28 11.01 10.41
C VAL A 211 11.39 12.07 11.08
N PRO A 212 11.96 12.98 11.88
CA PRO A 212 11.22 14.08 12.48
C PRO A 212 10.52 14.94 11.43
N LYS A 213 9.34 15.47 11.77
CA LYS A 213 8.52 16.27 10.85
C LYS A 213 9.25 17.50 10.28
N GLU A 214 10.07 18.14 11.10
CA GLU A 214 10.89 19.29 10.72
C GLU A 214 12.02 18.98 9.74
N GLU A 215 12.44 17.72 9.66
CA GLU A 215 13.49 17.24 8.74
C GLU A 215 12.88 16.55 7.52
N SER A 216 11.56 16.33 7.53
CA SER A 216 10.88 15.54 6.52
C SER A 216 10.84 16.23 5.15
N LEU A 217 11.15 15.47 4.11
CA LEU A 217 10.95 15.86 2.72
C LEU A 217 9.65 15.31 2.13
N TRP A 218 8.81 14.70 2.97
CA TRP A 218 7.48 14.24 2.59
C TRP A 218 6.49 15.40 2.60
N GLU A 219 5.69 15.53 1.55
CA GLU A 219 4.66 16.56 1.39
C GLU A 219 3.28 15.90 1.33
N GLY A 220 2.33 16.40 2.14
CA GLY A 220 0.98 15.85 2.24
C GLY A 220 0.87 14.66 3.19
N ASP A 221 -0.17 13.83 3.00
CA ASP A 221 -0.48 12.66 3.82
C ASP A 221 -0.14 11.36 3.08
N CYS A 222 -0.06 10.26 3.79
CA CYS A 222 0.24 8.96 3.19
C CYS A 222 -1.02 8.12 3.05
N PHE A 223 -1.39 7.76 1.81
CA PHE A 223 -2.51 6.86 1.55
C PHE A 223 -2.29 5.49 2.17
N VAL A 224 -3.32 4.95 2.83
CA VAL A 224 -3.35 3.60 3.42
C VAL A 224 -4.58 2.82 2.95
N PHE A 225 -4.46 1.48 2.91
CA PHE A 225 -5.48 0.60 2.32
C PHE A 225 -6.55 0.14 3.32
N ASP A 226 -6.90 0.98 4.28
CA ASP A 226 -7.95 0.70 5.27
C ASP A 226 -8.96 1.87 5.36
N LYS A 227 -9.84 1.87 6.37
CA LYS A 227 -10.89 2.89 6.49
C LYS A 227 -10.36 4.30 6.80
N ARG A 228 -9.15 4.44 7.29
CA ARG A 228 -8.52 5.74 7.58
C ARG A 228 -8.24 6.53 6.29
N VAL A 229 -8.15 5.86 5.15
CA VAL A 229 -7.83 6.40 3.82
C VAL A 229 -6.42 6.97 3.75
N ALA A 230 -6.04 7.85 4.65
CA ALA A 230 -4.71 8.44 4.74
C ALA A 230 -4.26 8.60 6.19
N VAL A 231 -2.95 8.67 6.40
CA VAL A 231 -2.34 9.01 7.68
C VAL A 231 -1.43 10.24 7.52
N ASP A 232 -1.39 11.05 8.56
CA ASP A 232 -0.49 12.20 8.65
C ASP A 232 0.97 11.78 8.94
N HIS A 233 1.84 12.78 9.16
CA HIS A 233 3.25 12.52 9.46
C HIS A 233 3.45 11.74 10.79
N ASP A 234 2.56 11.87 11.74
CA ASP A 234 2.61 11.17 13.02
C ASP A 234 1.92 9.80 12.98
N LEU A 235 1.57 9.32 11.77
CA LEU A 235 0.84 8.08 11.48
C LEU A 235 -0.57 8.02 12.10
N ASN A 236 -1.12 9.16 12.50
CA ASN A 236 -2.51 9.27 12.87
C ASN A 236 -3.41 9.37 11.64
N GLU A 237 -4.69 9.03 11.80
CA GLU A 237 -5.68 9.22 10.73
C GLU A 237 -5.76 10.69 10.31
N SER A 238 -5.56 10.94 9.02
CA SER A 238 -5.75 12.27 8.43
C SER A 238 -7.23 12.60 8.34
N GLN A 239 -7.62 13.82 8.76
CA GLN A 239 -9.02 14.24 8.82
C GLN A 239 -9.55 14.76 7.48
N GLY A 240 -8.67 15.12 6.55
CA GLY A 240 -9.05 15.74 5.26
C GLY A 240 -9.32 14.76 4.13
N TRP A 241 -9.26 13.44 4.36
CA TRP A 241 -9.38 12.44 3.32
C TRP A 241 -10.52 11.45 3.55
N HIS A 242 -11.27 11.17 2.49
CA HIS A 242 -12.42 10.28 2.49
C HIS A 242 -12.33 9.26 1.36
N MET A 243 -13.00 8.12 1.50
CA MET A 243 -13.07 7.11 0.46
C MET A 243 -14.34 7.23 -0.35
N CYS A 244 -14.23 7.45 -1.65
CA CYS A 244 -15.39 7.26 -2.53
C CYS A 244 -15.76 5.79 -2.61
N TYR A 245 -16.90 5.38 -2.04
CA TYR A 245 -17.35 3.99 -2.06
C TYR A 245 -17.84 3.50 -3.43
N GLY A 246 -18.01 4.40 -4.40
CA GLY A 246 -18.33 4.07 -5.80
C GLY A 246 -17.14 3.50 -6.55
N CYS A 247 -16.00 4.20 -6.54
CA CYS A 247 -14.79 3.86 -7.29
C CYS A 247 -13.56 3.52 -6.44
N ARG A 248 -13.57 3.80 -5.13
CA ARG A 248 -12.45 3.59 -4.19
C ARG A 248 -11.28 4.56 -4.34
N MET A 249 -11.49 5.69 -5.01
CA MET A 249 -10.54 6.79 -5.03
C MET A 249 -10.58 7.57 -3.72
N PRO A 250 -9.42 8.01 -3.19
CA PRO A 250 -9.39 9.01 -2.13
C PRO A 250 -9.90 10.36 -2.68
N ILE A 251 -10.71 11.03 -1.88
CA ILE A 251 -11.26 12.36 -2.14
C ILE A 251 -11.06 13.24 -0.91
N ASN A 252 -10.84 14.52 -1.11
CA ASN A 252 -10.66 15.48 -0.02
C ASN A 252 -11.96 16.23 0.32
N ASP A 253 -11.91 17.10 1.32
CA ASP A 253 -13.09 17.87 1.77
C ASP A 253 -13.67 18.74 0.65
N GLU A 254 -12.84 19.33 -0.22
CA GLU A 254 -13.30 20.14 -1.34
C GLU A 254 -14.08 19.30 -2.38
N ASP A 255 -13.70 18.04 -2.55
CA ASP A 255 -14.37 17.11 -3.44
C ASP A 255 -15.76 16.70 -2.95
N LEU A 256 -16.03 16.79 -1.65
CA LEU A 256 -17.36 16.54 -1.08
C LEU A 256 -18.38 17.64 -1.45
N GLU A 257 -17.91 18.83 -1.78
CA GLU A 257 -18.76 19.96 -2.18
C GLU A 257 -19.08 19.96 -3.68
N ARG A 258 -18.47 19.07 -4.45
CA ARG A 258 -18.69 19.01 -5.89
C ARG A 258 -20.05 18.42 -6.26
N PRO A 259 -20.70 18.90 -7.35
CA PRO A 259 -22.02 18.42 -7.77
C PRO A 259 -22.06 16.93 -8.14
N GLU A 260 -20.92 16.33 -8.51
CA GLU A 260 -20.79 14.91 -8.83
C GLU A 260 -20.74 14.01 -7.59
N TYR A 261 -20.55 14.61 -6.41
CA TYR A 261 -20.47 13.85 -5.17
C TYR A 261 -21.84 13.43 -4.68
N GLU A 262 -22.02 12.14 -4.49
CA GLU A 262 -23.13 11.56 -3.75
C GLU A 262 -22.56 10.55 -2.74
N GLU A 263 -22.81 10.80 -1.45
CA GLU A 263 -22.31 9.97 -0.35
C GLU A 263 -22.50 8.47 -0.63
N SER A 264 -21.44 7.70 -0.52
CA SER A 264 -21.39 6.24 -0.75
C SER A 264 -21.78 5.80 -2.18
N VAL A 265 -21.93 6.71 -3.14
CA VAL A 265 -22.36 6.42 -4.51
C VAL A 265 -21.33 6.87 -5.55
N SER A 266 -20.98 8.16 -5.58
CA SER A 266 -20.14 8.73 -6.63
C SER A 266 -19.24 9.86 -6.13
N CYS A 267 -18.24 10.19 -6.93
CA CYS A 267 -17.43 11.40 -6.85
C CYS A 267 -17.09 11.86 -8.28
N HIS A 268 -16.40 13.00 -8.43
CA HIS A 268 -16.02 13.56 -9.73
C HIS A 268 -15.18 12.60 -10.59
N PHE A 269 -14.43 11.65 -10.01
CA PHE A 269 -13.70 10.64 -10.78
C PHE A 269 -14.59 9.57 -11.43
N CYS A 270 -15.77 9.30 -10.89
CA CYS A 270 -16.56 8.16 -11.35
C CYS A 270 -18.00 8.48 -11.77
N ALA A 271 -18.54 9.65 -11.43
CA ALA A 271 -19.94 9.98 -11.67
C ALA A 271 -20.37 9.79 -13.13
N GLU A 272 -19.56 10.27 -14.08
CA GLU A 272 -19.84 10.15 -15.51
C GLU A 272 -19.78 8.72 -16.05
N ASN A 273 -19.01 7.84 -15.38
CA ASN A 273 -18.79 6.46 -15.80
C ASN A 273 -19.73 5.45 -15.13
N LEU A 274 -20.56 5.90 -14.18
CA LEU A 274 -21.51 5.04 -13.49
C LEU A 274 -22.78 4.81 -14.31
N THR A 275 -23.08 3.53 -14.58
CA THR A 275 -24.38 3.19 -15.19
C THR A 275 -25.53 3.39 -14.20
N PRO A 276 -26.76 3.72 -14.68
CA PRO A 276 -27.94 3.88 -13.80
C PRO A 276 -28.17 2.66 -12.89
N LYS A 277 -27.97 1.46 -13.40
CA LYS A 277 -28.06 0.21 -12.62
C LYS A 277 -27.03 0.17 -11.49
N ARG A 278 -25.80 0.62 -11.74
CA ARG A 278 -24.74 0.67 -10.72
C ARG A 278 -25.05 1.70 -9.64
N VAL A 279 -25.53 2.90 -10.03
CA VAL A 279 -25.96 3.94 -9.09
C VAL A 279 -27.06 3.42 -8.17
N GLN A 280 -28.09 2.76 -8.72
CA GLN A 280 -29.18 2.19 -7.93
C GLN A 280 -28.68 1.13 -6.94
N ALA A 281 -27.77 0.25 -7.37
CA ALA A 281 -27.18 -0.75 -6.50
C ALA A 281 -26.34 -0.14 -5.35
N LEU A 282 -25.62 0.95 -5.62
CA LEU A 282 -24.83 1.65 -4.60
C LEU A 282 -25.75 2.37 -3.60
N ARG A 283 -26.82 3.03 -4.06
CA ARG A 283 -27.84 3.65 -3.20
C ARG A 283 -28.52 2.61 -2.29
N HIS A 284 -28.91 1.47 -2.85
CA HIS A 284 -29.49 0.38 -2.07
C HIS A 284 -28.52 -0.14 -1.01
N ARG A 285 -27.23 -0.31 -1.37
CA ARG A 285 -26.19 -0.70 -0.42
C ARG A 285 -26.04 0.33 0.71
N ARG A 286 -26.03 1.63 0.41
CA ARG A 286 -25.99 2.70 1.40
C ARG A 286 -27.13 2.58 2.42
N GLU A 287 -28.37 2.40 1.93
CA GLU A 287 -29.53 2.23 2.81
C GLU A 287 -29.40 1.02 3.73
N LEU A 288 -28.95 -0.11 3.19
CA LEU A 288 -28.71 -1.30 4.01
C LEU A 288 -27.63 -1.09 5.08
N MET A 289 -26.57 -0.33 4.77
CA MET A 289 -25.50 -0.02 5.74
C MET A 289 -26.01 0.91 6.84
N LYS A 290 -26.80 1.95 6.51
CA LYS A 290 -27.46 2.83 7.48
C LYS A 290 -28.37 2.05 8.42
N GLN A 291 -29.19 1.11 7.91
CA GLN A 291 -30.06 0.25 8.71
C GLN A 291 -29.29 -0.65 9.70
N ARG A 292 -28.06 -1.03 9.35
CA ARG A 292 -27.18 -1.90 10.18
C ARG A 292 -26.29 -1.10 11.15
N GLY A 293 -26.39 0.23 11.18
CA GLY A 293 -25.52 1.08 11.99
C GLY A 293 -24.02 1.00 11.63
N VAL A 294 -23.71 0.69 10.37
CA VAL A 294 -22.34 0.48 9.84
C VAL A 294 -21.97 1.62 8.87
N ALA A 295 -22.67 2.73 8.92
CA ALA A 295 -22.37 3.92 8.11
C ALA A 295 -21.34 4.81 8.80
#